data_447121af5c8ee592a2dbc871e884fcd8
#
_entry.id   447121af5c8ee592a2dbc871e884fcd8
#
_cell.length_a   1.000
_cell.length_b   1.000
_cell.length_c   1.000
_cell.angle_alpha   90.00
_cell.angle_beta   90.00
_cell.angle_gamma   90.00
#
_symmetry.space_group_name_H-M   'P 1'
#
loop_
_entity.id
_entity.type
_entity.pdbx_description
1 polymer ?
#
loop_
_entity_poly.entity_id
_entity_poly.type
_entity_poly.pdbx_seq_one_letter_code
_entity_poly.pdbx_strand_id
1 'polypeptide(L)'
;MNLSTKLEVSKNRLNTFFPLRTKDERKELDWDSILGNVISEVYRKQLAVENLTDFQAMCEQELKQRLDDDAFWPVLKAMYFDSSDVLKIAPEFLLFRSEEAEDNKHNQRIGDMFVNLMGGKTLLNLSPMRLNFVEQILFDVLENKALKPEAKMKKRVFKEQPYLPFLAQCFKDDLAFLGSKPRYLLDSFQDFLRLYGFLYTSQLAHNLVNWSEGEPKPCPNYLILDTEKASAERKQLKESGYQQLYNHVLRIFPYLTMAEMLQAGRDEVRPLWLLADSIRNFDPATALLNDFAQSFKDERQLIKVQVNAQPDSISALRQVLQLSRDQFKTGNKDKDDINTNFAKATIKHLCADFIQQRGAAGSVLVMNQDYLLLLTNLVIGSNESLRLNELIKGFNQRGVFFDKQSQAEIVQFYERIGNVERMSDSGDAVYVRKTV
;
A
#
# COMPACT_ATOMS: atom_id res chain seq x y z
N MET A 1 19.81 -0.65 20.99
CA MET A 1 19.72 0.80 20.83
C MET A 1 19.92 1.15 19.37
N ASN A 2 19.05 1.98 18.78
CA ASN A 2 19.03 2.19 17.33
C ASN A 2 19.62 3.53 16.87
N LEU A 3 19.81 4.48 17.79
CA LEU A 3 20.53 5.71 17.46
C LEU A 3 21.99 5.38 17.14
N SER A 4 22.55 5.97 16.08
CA SER A 4 23.97 5.84 15.78
C SER A 4 24.81 6.42 16.93
N THR A 5 25.94 5.81 17.21
CA THR A 5 26.88 6.32 18.24
C THR A 5 27.62 7.56 17.76
N LYS A 6 27.72 7.76 16.44
CA LYS A 6 28.29 8.96 15.81
C LYS A 6 27.28 9.45 14.78
N LEU A 7 26.71 10.61 15.03
CA LEU A 7 25.76 11.24 14.12
C LEU A 7 26.52 12.15 13.14
N GLU A 8 26.42 11.85 11.86
CA GLU A 8 27.04 12.65 10.80
C GLU A 8 25.96 13.09 9.81
N VAL A 9 26.05 14.33 9.35
CA VAL A 9 25.16 14.84 8.33
C VAL A 9 25.53 14.21 6.98
N SER A 10 24.56 13.62 6.32
CA SER A 10 24.76 12.99 5.02
C SER A 10 23.68 13.41 4.03
N LYS A 11 23.78 12.94 2.78
CA LYS A 11 22.73 13.20 1.77
C LYS A 11 21.42 12.57 2.18
N ASN A 12 20.30 13.26 1.94
CA ASN A 12 18.98 12.70 2.12
C ASN A 12 18.80 11.47 1.22
N ARG A 13 18.61 10.31 1.84
CA ARG A 13 18.36 9.04 1.16
C ARG A 13 17.09 8.44 1.74
N LEU A 14 16.19 7.97 0.87
CA LEU A 14 14.97 7.29 1.26
C LEU A 14 15.04 5.86 0.73
N ASN A 15 15.41 4.93 1.59
CA ASN A 15 15.56 3.52 1.24
C ASN A 15 14.58 2.61 1.98
N THR A 16 14.04 3.07 3.12
CA THR A 16 13.22 2.27 4.05
C THR A 16 11.81 2.85 4.19
N PHE A 17 10.86 2.01 4.52
CA PHE A 17 9.47 2.32 4.88
C PHE A 17 8.62 3.04 3.82
N PHE A 18 9.19 3.54 2.74
CA PHE A 18 8.43 4.17 1.67
C PHE A 18 9.03 3.86 0.29
N PRO A 19 8.19 3.48 -0.69
CA PRO A 19 8.70 2.92 -1.94
C PRO A 19 9.19 3.95 -2.96
N LEU A 20 8.64 5.18 -2.95
CA LEU A 20 8.98 6.20 -3.93
C LEU A 20 10.25 6.95 -3.56
N ARG A 21 11.02 7.35 -4.56
CA ARG A 21 12.19 8.23 -4.44
C ARG A 21 11.93 9.53 -5.19
N THR A 22 12.69 10.57 -4.88
CA THR A 22 12.60 11.87 -5.55
C THR A 22 12.77 11.79 -7.07
N LYS A 23 13.58 10.85 -7.57
CA LYS A 23 13.79 10.64 -9.01
C LYS A 23 12.65 9.89 -9.71
N ASP A 24 11.72 9.31 -8.95
CA ASP A 24 10.60 8.51 -9.49
C ASP A 24 9.40 9.41 -9.86
N GLU A 25 9.49 10.72 -9.62
CA GLU A 25 8.44 11.71 -9.87
C GLU A 25 7.85 11.65 -11.28
N ARG A 26 8.69 11.38 -12.29
CA ARG A 26 8.29 11.34 -13.70
C ARG A 26 7.99 9.95 -14.24
N LYS A 27 8.21 8.89 -13.42
CA LYS A 27 7.97 7.52 -13.82
C LYS A 27 6.53 7.15 -13.53
N GLU A 28 5.88 6.51 -14.47
CA GLU A 28 4.57 5.93 -14.22
C GLU A 28 4.69 4.57 -13.54
N LEU A 29 3.71 4.23 -12.71
CA LEU A 29 3.63 2.92 -12.09
C LEU A 29 2.96 1.94 -13.04
N ASP A 30 3.62 0.83 -13.24
CA ASP A 30 3.02 -0.32 -13.89
C ASP A 30 2.43 -1.25 -12.81
N TRP A 31 1.12 -1.12 -12.59
CA TRP A 31 0.39 -1.90 -11.59
C TRP A 31 0.31 -3.39 -11.93
N ASP A 32 0.41 -3.76 -13.21
CA ASP A 32 0.48 -5.16 -13.62
C ASP A 32 1.79 -5.79 -13.17
N SER A 33 2.90 -5.12 -13.40
CA SER A 33 4.21 -5.54 -12.90
C SER A 33 4.27 -5.61 -11.36
N ILE A 34 3.69 -4.61 -10.67
CA ILE A 34 3.60 -4.60 -9.20
C ILE A 34 2.80 -5.82 -8.72
N LEU A 35 1.66 -6.08 -9.33
CA LEU A 35 0.78 -7.20 -9.01
C LEU A 35 1.51 -8.54 -9.19
N GLY A 36 2.17 -8.76 -10.33
CA GLY A 36 2.95 -9.97 -10.59
C GLY A 36 4.05 -10.20 -9.55
N ASN A 37 4.76 -9.13 -9.15
CA ASN A 37 5.78 -9.20 -8.09
C ASN A 37 5.17 -9.61 -6.73
N VAL A 38 4.00 -9.07 -6.37
CA VAL A 38 3.32 -9.43 -5.12
C VAL A 38 2.82 -10.86 -5.17
N ILE A 39 2.20 -11.28 -6.27
CA ILE A 39 1.73 -12.66 -6.49
C ILE A 39 2.88 -13.65 -6.36
N SER A 40 4.04 -13.36 -6.93
CA SER A 40 5.23 -14.21 -6.80
C SER A 40 5.58 -14.52 -5.35
N GLU A 41 5.49 -13.52 -4.48
CA GLU A 41 5.76 -13.68 -3.05
C GLU A 41 4.60 -14.34 -2.28
N VAL A 42 3.36 -13.98 -2.63
CA VAL A 42 2.14 -14.55 -2.03
C VAL A 42 2.08 -16.06 -2.20
N TYR A 43 2.42 -16.55 -3.40
CA TYR A 43 2.37 -17.96 -3.78
C TYR A 43 3.73 -18.67 -3.64
N ARG A 44 4.80 -17.93 -3.39
CA ARG A 44 6.18 -18.43 -3.46
C ARG A 44 6.47 -19.19 -4.76
N LYS A 45 6.03 -18.62 -5.86
CA LYS A 45 6.21 -19.18 -7.20
C LYS A 45 6.92 -18.16 -8.10
N GLN A 46 7.81 -18.64 -8.96
CA GLN A 46 8.49 -17.82 -9.95
C GLN A 46 8.47 -18.54 -11.30
N LEU A 47 8.29 -17.77 -12.37
CA LEU A 47 8.35 -18.32 -13.73
C LEU A 47 9.76 -18.83 -14.05
N ALA A 48 9.83 -19.99 -14.69
CA ALA A 48 11.02 -20.54 -15.31
C ALA A 48 11.14 -20.14 -16.79
N VAL A 49 10.03 -19.78 -17.41
CA VAL A 49 9.89 -19.25 -18.78
C VAL A 49 10.10 -17.75 -18.79
N GLU A 50 10.56 -17.20 -19.91
CA GLU A 50 10.83 -15.77 -20.04
C GLU A 50 9.57 -14.93 -20.23
N ASN A 51 8.61 -15.48 -20.98
CA ASN A 51 7.40 -14.73 -21.36
C ASN A 51 6.19 -15.67 -21.63
N LEU A 52 5.04 -15.05 -21.86
CA LEU A 52 3.80 -15.76 -22.18
C LEU A 52 3.87 -16.54 -23.51
N THR A 53 4.67 -16.09 -24.46
CA THR A 53 4.85 -16.77 -25.77
C THR A 53 5.55 -18.12 -25.61
N ASP A 54 6.58 -18.19 -24.75
CA ASP A 54 7.25 -19.46 -24.46
C ASP A 54 6.31 -20.43 -23.76
N PHE A 55 5.51 -19.93 -22.83
CA PHE A 55 4.47 -20.72 -22.16
C PHE A 55 3.41 -21.22 -23.17
N GLN A 56 2.97 -20.37 -24.10
CA GLN A 56 2.05 -20.75 -25.16
C GLN A 56 2.58 -21.92 -26.00
N ALA A 57 3.88 -21.88 -26.36
CA ALA A 57 4.51 -22.96 -27.12
C ALA A 57 4.52 -24.30 -26.35
N MET A 58 4.76 -24.24 -25.02
CA MET A 58 4.66 -25.45 -24.17
C MET A 58 3.24 -26.00 -24.11
N CYS A 59 2.24 -25.12 -24.02
CA CYS A 59 0.83 -25.52 -24.01
C CYS A 59 0.41 -26.13 -25.34
N GLU A 60 0.86 -25.56 -26.46
CA GLU A 60 0.59 -26.12 -27.80
C GLU A 60 1.12 -27.55 -27.90
N GLN A 61 2.35 -27.78 -27.48
CA GLN A 61 2.98 -29.11 -27.52
C GLN A 61 2.21 -30.13 -26.68
N GLU A 62 1.76 -29.74 -25.47
CA GLU A 62 1.02 -30.64 -24.59
C GLU A 62 -0.39 -30.92 -25.09
N LEU A 63 -1.09 -29.91 -25.61
CA LEU A 63 -2.44 -30.04 -26.12
C LEU A 63 -2.49 -30.89 -27.40
N LYS A 64 -1.54 -30.74 -28.34
CA LYS A 64 -1.43 -31.57 -29.53
C LYS A 64 -1.25 -33.08 -29.23
N GLN A 65 -0.68 -33.42 -28.09
CA GLN A 65 -0.56 -34.82 -27.65
C GLN A 65 -1.85 -35.39 -27.08
N ARG A 66 -2.81 -34.53 -26.69
CA ARG A 66 -4.06 -34.92 -26.01
C ARG A 66 -5.31 -34.66 -26.82
N LEU A 67 -5.19 -33.95 -27.92
CA LEU A 67 -6.29 -33.64 -28.83
C LEU A 67 -6.22 -34.56 -30.06
N ASP A 68 -7.38 -35.05 -30.46
CA ASP A 68 -7.52 -35.94 -31.64
C ASP A 68 -7.35 -35.16 -32.97
N ASP A 69 -7.48 -33.81 -32.93
CA ASP A 69 -7.40 -32.95 -34.13
C ASP A 69 -6.53 -31.71 -33.83
N ASP A 70 -5.42 -31.62 -34.54
CA ASP A 70 -4.49 -30.47 -34.45
C ASP A 70 -5.12 -29.15 -34.90
N ALA A 71 -6.19 -29.21 -35.72
CA ALA A 71 -6.92 -28.03 -36.18
C ALA A 71 -7.64 -27.28 -35.05
N PHE A 72 -7.77 -27.89 -33.87
CA PHE A 72 -8.41 -27.25 -32.72
C PHE A 72 -7.48 -26.26 -31.99
N TRP A 73 -6.17 -26.40 -32.10
CA TRP A 73 -5.21 -25.51 -31.46
C TRP A 73 -5.41 -24.02 -31.82
N PRO A 74 -5.57 -23.59 -33.08
CA PRO A 74 -5.81 -22.18 -33.40
C PRO A 74 -7.03 -21.58 -32.68
N VAL A 75 -8.07 -22.36 -32.44
CA VAL A 75 -9.27 -21.93 -31.71
C VAL A 75 -8.92 -21.70 -30.23
N LEU A 76 -8.22 -22.63 -29.59
CA LEU A 76 -7.78 -22.50 -28.19
C LEU A 76 -6.82 -21.34 -28.01
N LYS A 77 -5.90 -21.15 -28.96
CA LYS A 77 -5.00 -20.01 -28.96
C LYS A 77 -5.75 -18.68 -28.97
N ALA A 78 -6.72 -18.55 -29.89
CA ALA A 78 -7.55 -17.35 -29.98
C ALA A 78 -8.34 -17.09 -28.68
N MET A 79 -8.88 -18.15 -28.06
CA MET A 79 -9.68 -18.05 -26.82
C MET A 79 -8.86 -17.66 -25.61
N TYR A 80 -7.68 -18.22 -25.41
CA TYR A 80 -6.93 -18.07 -24.16
C TYR A 80 -5.74 -17.11 -24.27
N PHE A 81 -5.01 -17.12 -25.39
CA PHE A 81 -3.76 -16.36 -25.50
C PHE A 81 -3.94 -15.03 -26.22
N ASP A 82 -4.65 -15.02 -27.37
CA ASP A 82 -4.85 -13.78 -28.12
C ASP A 82 -5.82 -12.81 -27.38
N SER A 83 -6.74 -13.35 -26.58
CA SER A 83 -7.65 -12.58 -25.71
C SER A 83 -7.03 -12.23 -24.34
N SER A 84 -5.88 -12.81 -23.98
CA SER A 84 -5.28 -12.77 -22.62
C SER A 84 -6.15 -13.42 -21.54
N ASP A 85 -7.15 -14.23 -21.89
CA ASP A 85 -8.01 -14.90 -20.91
C ASP A 85 -7.27 -16.00 -20.13
N VAL A 86 -6.12 -16.45 -20.62
CA VAL A 86 -5.21 -17.32 -19.85
C VAL A 86 -4.88 -16.74 -18.47
N LEU A 87 -4.76 -15.43 -18.33
CA LEU A 87 -4.49 -14.75 -17.06
C LEU A 87 -5.67 -14.80 -16.07
N LYS A 88 -6.86 -15.21 -16.55
CA LYS A 88 -8.09 -15.32 -15.74
C LYS A 88 -8.39 -16.77 -15.31
N ILE A 89 -7.55 -17.73 -15.68
CA ILE A 89 -7.75 -19.15 -15.35
C ILE A 89 -7.58 -19.40 -13.85
N ALA A 90 -6.46 -18.94 -13.30
CA ALA A 90 -6.15 -19.06 -11.87
C ALA A 90 -5.19 -17.94 -11.44
N PRO A 91 -5.14 -17.59 -10.14
CA PRO A 91 -4.28 -16.52 -9.66
C PRO A 91 -2.79 -16.68 -9.99
N GLU A 92 -2.30 -17.92 -10.12
CA GLU A 92 -0.92 -18.22 -10.48
C GLU A 92 -0.53 -17.70 -11.88
N PHE A 93 -1.49 -17.60 -12.79
CA PHE A 93 -1.25 -17.03 -14.12
C PHE A 93 -0.94 -15.53 -14.09
N LEU A 94 -1.30 -14.84 -13.00
CA LEU A 94 -0.94 -13.44 -12.80
C LEU A 94 0.59 -13.24 -12.66
N LEU A 95 1.37 -14.30 -12.45
CA LEU A 95 2.82 -14.26 -12.52
C LEU A 95 3.34 -13.74 -13.88
N PHE A 96 2.62 -14.00 -14.97
CA PHE A 96 2.99 -13.49 -16.29
C PHE A 96 2.85 -11.97 -16.42
N ARG A 97 2.17 -11.29 -15.51
CA ARG A 97 2.12 -9.82 -15.46
C ARG A 97 3.41 -9.18 -14.95
N SER A 98 4.31 -9.98 -14.37
CA SER A 98 5.64 -9.52 -13.93
C SER A 98 6.69 -9.47 -15.05
N GLU A 99 6.30 -9.62 -16.33
CA GLU A 99 7.22 -9.55 -17.47
C GLU A 99 8.09 -8.28 -17.39
N GLU A 100 9.39 -8.44 -17.62
CA GLU A 100 10.42 -7.44 -17.37
C GLU A 100 10.23 -6.18 -18.24
N ALA A 101 9.67 -5.14 -17.64
CA ALA A 101 9.90 -3.79 -18.14
C ALA A 101 11.36 -3.38 -17.86
N GLU A 102 12.05 -2.84 -18.81
CA GLU A 102 13.49 -2.47 -18.75
C GLU A 102 13.90 -1.57 -17.56
N ASP A 103 12.97 -0.96 -16.81
CA ASP A 103 13.25 -0.16 -15.61
C ASP A 103 12.31 -0.52 -14.43
N ASN A 104 12.31 -1.79 -14.05
CA ASN A 104 11.37 -2.38 -13.08
C ASN A 104 11.69 -2.08 -11.60
N LYS A 105 12.80 -1.39 -11.29
CA LYS A 105 13.25 -1.22 -9.88
C LYS A 105 12.28 -0.43 -9.01
N HIS A 106 11.52 0.52 -9.56
CA HIS A 106 10.58 1.28 -8.76
C HIS A 106 9.27 0.51 -8.56
N ASN A 107 8.78 -0.23 -9.58
CA ASN A 107 7.64 -1.14 -9.44
C ASN A 107 7.95 -2.23 -8.41
N GLN A 108 9.15 -2.81 -8.47
CA GLN A 108 9.62 -3.78 -7.48
C GLN A 108 9.59 -3.21 -6.06
N ARG A 109 10.00 -1.96 -5.85
CA ARG A 109 9.96 -1.32 -4.51
C ARG A 109 8.53 -1.15 -3.98
N ILE A 110 7.57 -0.87 -4.85
CA ILE A 110 6.16 -0.83 -4.47
C ILE A 110 5.65 -2.24 -4.13
N GLY A 111 6.01 -3.23 -4.93
CA GLY A 111 5.77 -4.63 -4.59
C GLY A 111 6.38 -5.01 -3.23
N ASP A 112 7.63 -4.60 -2.96
CA ASP A 112 8.31 -4.84 -1.69
C ASP A 112 7.59 -4.22 -0.48
N MET A 113 6.95 -3.06 -0.66
CA MET A 113 6.12 -2.45 0.39
C MET A 113 4.95 -3.36 0.78
N PHE A 114 4.23 -3.92 -0.20
CA PHE A 114 3.13 -4.85 0.08
C PHE A 114 3.63 -6.16 0.70
N VAL A 115 4.75 -6.67 0.20
CA VAL A 115 5.40 -7.87 0.74
C VAL A 115 5.85 -7.65 2.19
N ASN A 116 6.32 -6.46 2.52
CA ASN A 116 6.64 -6.07 3.90
C ASN A 116 5.38 -6.09 4.79
N LEU A 117 4.23 -5.57 4.31
CA LEU A 117 2.96 -5.66 5.03
C LEU A 117 2.53 -7.11 5.30
N MET A 118 2.84 -8.04 4.39
CA MET A 118 2.58 -9.47 4.60
C MET A 118 3.41 -10.06 5.75
N GLY A 119 4.59 -9.50 6.04
CA GLY A 119 5.48 -10.01 7.08
C GLY A 119 5.91 -11.46 6.86
N GLY A 120 6.09 -11.88 5.61
CA GLY A 120 6.48 -13.24 5.23
C GLY A 120 5.35 -14.28 5.29
N LYS A 121 4.09 -13.89 5.55
CA LYS A 121 2.94 -14.79 5.37
C LYS A 121 2.73 -15.10 3.89
N THR A 122 2.42 -16.32 3.58
CA THR A 122 2.11 -16.82 2.24
C THR A 122 0.73 -17.46 2.23
N LEU A 123 0.06 -17.42 1.09
CA LEU A 123 -1.20 -18.13 0.85
C LEU A 123 -0.88 -19.53 0.31
N LEU A 124 -0.55 -20.46 1.21
CA LEU A 124 -0.21 -21.82 0.81
C LEU A 124 -1.44 -22.72 0.57
N ASN A 125 -2.60 -22.35 1.14
CA ASN A 125 -3.83 -23.15 1.07
C ASN A 125 -4.92 -22.33 0.38
N LEU A 126 -4.91 -22.32 -0.95
CA LEU A 126 -5.98 -21.74 -1.73
C LEU A 126 -7.13 -22.71 -1.88
N SER A 127 -8.34 -22.19 -1.93
CA SER A 127 -9.49 -22.98 -2.37
C SER A 127 -9.28 -23.39 -3.83
N PRO A 128 -9.42 -24.69 -4.16
CA PRO A 128 -9.22 -25.15 -5.52
C PRO A 128 -10.25 -24.49 -6.45
N MET A 129 -9.78 -23.99 -7.58
CA MET A 129 -10.67 -23.49 -8.64
C MET A 129 -11.27 -24.67 -9.41
N ARG A 130 -12.52 -24.50 -9.85
CA ARG A 130 -13.14 -25.43 -10.80
C ARG A 130 -12.69 -25.04 -12.21
N LEU A 131 -11.71 -25.77 -12.73
CA LEU A 131 -11.17 -25.60 -14.07
C LEU A 131 -11.89 -26.54 -15.04
N ASN A 132 -12.09 -26.11 -16.28
CA ASN A 132 -12.49 -27.01 -17.35
C ASN A 132 -11.31 -27.87 -17.81
N PHE A 133 -11.55 -28.83 -18.70
CA PHE A 133 -10.50 -29.75 -19.16
C PHE A 133 -9.29 -29.04 -19.78
N VAL A 134 -9.51 -28.03 -20.59
CA VAL A 134 -8.43 -27.26 -21.24
C VAL A 134 -7.68 -26.42 -20.19
N GLU A 135 -8.40 -25.69 -19.35
CA GLU A 135 -7.83 -24.90 -18.27
C GLU A 135 -6.98 -25.76 -17.31
N GLN A 136 -7.43 -27.00 -17.02
CA GLN A 136 -6.65 -27.93 -16.20
C GLN A 136 -5.34 -28.31 -16.88
N ILE A 137 -5.33 -28.55 -18.19
CA ILE A 137 -4.10 -28.84 -18.92
C ILE A 137 -3.15 -27.63 -18.89
N LEU A 138 -3.68 -26.42 -19.14
CA LEU A 138 -2.87 -25.20 -19.06
C LEU A 138 -2.28 -24.99 -17.67
N PHE A 139 -3.08 -25.24 -16.63
CA PHE A 139 -2.62 -25.17 -15.23
C PHE A 139 -1.56 -26.23 -14.91
N ASP A 140 -1.74 -27.48 -15.37
CA ASP A 140 -0.75 -28.54 -15.20
C ASP A 140 0.57 -28.22 -15.91
N VAL A 141 0.53 -27.59 -17.09
CA VAL A 141 1.73 -27.13 -17.81
C VAL A 141 2.44 -26.03 -17.00
N LEU A 142 1.67 -25.07 -16.45
CA LEU A 142 2.22 -24.02 -15.60
C LEU A 142 2.95 -24.64 -14.40
N GLU A 143 2.27 -25.47 -13.62
CA GLU A 143 2.80 -26.04 -12.38
C GLU A 143 4.02 -26.95 -12.61
N ASN A 144 3.97 -27.79 -13.63
CA ASN A 144 4.99 -28.83 -13.82
C ASN A 144 6.16 -28.42 -14.72
N LYS A 145 5.98 -27.42 -15.62
CA LYS A 145 6.96 -27.09 -16.64
C LYS A 145 7.42 -25.65 -16.65
N ALA A 146 6.52 -24.71 -16.29
CA ALA A 146 6.78 -23.28 -16.42
C ALA A 146 7.19 -22.59 -15.12
N LEU A 147 7.12 -23.26 -13.97
CA LEU A 147 7.57 -22.73 -12.68
C LEU A 147 8.93 -23.23 -12.27
N LYS A 148 9.70 -22.37 -11.57
CA LYS A 148 10.97 -22.77 -10.95
C LYS A 148 10.73 -23.70 -9.78
N PRO A 149 11.53 -24.76 -9.60
CA PRO A 149 11.50 -25.57 -8.40
C PRO A 149 11.71 -24.71 -7.14
N GLU A 150 10.93 -24.95 -6.08
CA GLU A 150 10.97 -24.18 -4.82
C GLU A 150 12.40 -24.09 -4.23
N ALA A 151 13.19 -25.14 -4.36
CA ALA A 151 14.60 -25.20 -3.93
C ALA A 151 15.52 -24.17 -4.61
N LYS A 152 15.12 -23.65 -5.79
CA LYS A 152 15.87 -22.62 -6.52
C LYS A 152 15.38 -21.20 -6.25
N MET A 153 14.32 -21.03 -5.47
CA MET A 153 13.82 -19.72 -5.12
C MET A 153 14.67 -19.07 -4.05
N LYS A 154 15.11 -17.84 -4.31
CA LYS A 154 15.81 -17.05 -3.29
C LYS A 154 14.85 -16.69 -2.17
N LYS A 155 15.14 -17.11 -0.93
CA LYS A 155 14.41 -16.63 0.24
C LYS A 155 14.64 -15.12 0.37
N ARG A 156 13.58 -14.34 0.29
CA ARG A 156 13.66 -12.92 0.65
C ARG A 156 13.81 -12.80 2.16
N VAL A 157 14.86 -12.12 2.58
CA VAL A 157 15.04 -11.74 3.98
C VAL A 157 14.44 -10.33 4.11
N PHE A 158 13.35 -10.23 4.86
CA PHE A 158 12.74 -8.94 5.18
C PHE A 158 13.64 -8.22 6.18
N LYS A 159 14.19 -7.09 5.76
CA LYS A 159 15.08 -6.26 6.60
C LYS A 159 14.30 -5.25 7.46
N GLU A 160 13.02 -5.08 7.19
CA GLU A 160 12.20 -4.03 7.79
C GLU A 160 10.99 -4.63 8.47
N GLN A 161 10.72 -4.21 9.70
CA GLN A 161 9.43 -4.43 10.33
C GLN A 161 8.38 -3.48 9.70
N PRO A 162 7.10 -3.89 9.57
CA PRO A 162 6.07 -2.98 9.10
C PRO A 162 6.02 -1.69 9.92
N TYR A 163 6.06 -0.53 9.23
CA TYR A 163 5.97 0.76 9.92
C TYR A 163 4.64 0.91 10.67
N LEU A 164 3.55 0.34 10.11
CA LEU A 164 2.18 0.40 10.58
C LEU A 164 1.68 -1.00 10.95
N PRO A 165 1.95 -1.51 12.18
CA PRO A 165 1.60 -2.88 12.58
C PRO A 165 0.09 -3.17 12.45
N PHE A 166 -0.77 -2.21 12.82
CA PHE A 166 -2.23 -2.36 12.71
C PHE A 166 -2.69 -2.56 11.25
N LEU A 167 -2.12 -1.78 10.31
CA LEU A 167 -2.47 -1.88 8.90
C LEU A 167 -1.90 -3.16 8.27
N ALA A 168 -0.70 -3.58 8.69
CA ALA A 168 -0.12 -4.85 8.28
C ALA A 168 -1.00 -6.03 8.72
N GLN A 169 -1.62 -5.96 9.90
CA GLN A 169 -2.56 -7.01 10.34
C GLN A 169 -3.82 -7.01 9.48
N CYS A 170 -4.44 -5.83 9.22
CA CYS A 170 -5.57 -5.71 8.31
C CYS A 170 -5.25 -6.27 6.92
N PHE A 171 -4.06 -5.93 6.36
CA PHE A 171 -3.61 -6.44 5.06
C PHE A 171 -3.56 -7.97 5.02
N LYS A 172 -3.02 -8.60 6.07
CA LYS A 172 -2.89 -10.06 6.17
C LYS A 172 -4.26 -10.75 6.24
N ASP A 173 -5.18 -10.18 6.99
CA ASP A 173 -6.52 -10.75 7.18
C ASP A 173 -7.34 -10.60 5.88
N ASP A 174 -7.25 -9.44 5.23
CA ASP A 174 -7.91 -9.15 3.97
C ASP A 174 -7.34 -10.02 2.82
N LEU A 175 -6.02 -10.19 2.78
CA LEU A 175 -5.36 -11.06 1.80
C LEU A 175 -5.75 -12.53 2.01
N ALA A 176 -5.87 -12.99 3.25
CA ALA A 176 -6.33 -14.34 3.56
C ALA A 176 -7.78 -14.57 3.10
N PHE A 177 -8.65 -13.56 3.28
CA PHE A 177 -10.01 -13.60 2.76
C PHE A 177 -10.01 -13.69 1.23
N LEU A 178 -9.27 -12.83 0.52
CA LEU A 178 -9.16 -12.90 -0.95
C LEU A 178 -8.64 -14.26 -1.43
N GLY A 179 -7.64 -14.82 -0.76
CA GLY A 179 -7.12 -16.15 -1.07
C GLY A 179 -8.15 -17.28 -0.90
N SER A 180 -9.16 -17.10 -0.04
CA SER A 180 -10.28 -18.04 0.08
C SER A 180 -11.29 -17.95 -1.07
N LYS A 181 -11.19 -16.93 -1.93
CA LYS A 181 -12.10 -16.58 -3.03
C LYS A 181 -11.31 -16.33 -4.33
N PRO A 182 -10.72 -17.38 -4.95
CA PRO A 182 -9.75 -17.21 -6.05
C PRO A 182 -10.27 -16.40 -7.24
N ARG A 183 -11.55 -16.57 -7.63
CA ARG A 183 -12.14 -15.76 -8.72
C ARG A 183 -12.22 -14.28 -8.33
N TYR A 184 -12.69 -14.00 -7.13
CA TYR A 184 -12.76 -12.63 -6.65
C TYR A 184 -11.38 -11.99 -6.48
N LEU A 185 -10.38 -12.79 -6.07
CA LEU A 185 -8.99 -12.35 -6.05
C LEU A 185 -8.52 -11.95 -7.46
N LEU A 186 -8.77 -12.79 -8.49
CA LEU A 186 -8.40 -12.47 -9.86
C LEU A 186 -8.98 -11.14 -10.35
N ASP A 187 -10.24 -10.87 -10.01
CA ASP A 187 -10.95 -9.68 -10.49
C ASP A 187 -10.56 -8.42 -9.71
N SER A 188 -10.21 -8.55 -8.41
CA SER A 188 -10.09 -7.40 -7.50
C SER A 188 -8.68 -7.17 -6.94
N PHE A 189 -7.69 -8.02 -7.27
CA PHE A 189 -6.39 -7.95 -6.60
C PHE A 189 -5.62 -6.67 -6.90
N GLN A 190 -5.71 -6.14 -8.12
CA GLN A 190 -5.09 -4.87 -8.47
C GLN A 190 -5.71 -3.70 -7.69
N ASP A 191 -7.05 -3.68 -7.59
CA ASP A 191 -7.76 -2.66 -6.82
C ASP A 191 -7.48 -2.79 -5.31
N PHE A 192 -7.32 -4.02 -4.81
CA PHE A 192 -6.86 -4.28 -3.46
C PHE A 192 -5.48 -3.66 -3.19
N LEU A 193 -4.52 -3.84 -4.09
CA LEU A 193 -3.20 -3.24 -3.95
C LEU A 193 -3.24 -1.71 -4.04
N ARG A 194 -4.05 -1.15 -4.94
CA ARG A 194 -4.27 0.32 -5.05
C ARG A 194 -4.91 0.89 -3.78
N LEU A 195 -5.93 0.23 -3.25
CA LEU A 195 -6.55 0.60 -1.97
C LEU A 195 -5.51 0.63 -0.85
N TYR A 196 -4.72 -0.43 -0.70
CA TYR A 196 -3.69 -0.49 0.32
C TYR A 196 -2.50 0.46 0.06
N GLY A 197 -2.21 0.81 -1.17
CA GLY A 197 -1.28 1.89 -1.53
C GLY A 197 -1.72 3.23 -0.96
N PHE A 198 -2.99 3.57 -1.13
CA PHE A 198 -3.61 4.76 -0.52
C PHE A 198 -3.63 4.69 1.01
N LEU A 199 -4.10 3.57 1.58
CA LEU A 199 -4.20 3.38 3.03
C LEU A 199 -2.81 3.49 3.68
N TYR A 200 -1.81 2.80 3.15
CA TYR A 200 -0.45 2.87 3.67
C TYR A 200 0.12 4.29 3.62
N THR A 201 0.01 4.94 2.47
CA THR A 201 0.53 6.30 2.27
C THR A 201 -0.12 7.29 3.23
N SER A 202 -1.45 7.27 3.31
CA SER A 202 -2.19 8.21 4.17
C SER A 202 -1.97 7.95 5.65
N GLN A 203 -2.00 6.69 6.07
CA GLN A 203 -1.79 6.31 7.46
C GLN A 203 -0.34 6.54 7.90
N LEU A 204 0.65 6.29 7.03
CA LEU A 204 2.04 6.65 7.31
C LEU A 204 2.21 8.15 7.49
N ALA A 205 1.64 8.96 6.58
CA ALA A 205 1.72 10.41 6.65
C ALA A 205 1.13 10.97 7.96
N HIS A 206 -0.02 10.46 8.39
CA HIS A 206 -0.66 10.87 9.64
C HIS A 206 0.14 10.42 10.87
N ASN A 207 0.60 9.17 10.91
CA ASN A 207 1.37 8.65 12.04
C ASN A 207 2.78 9.25 12.14
N LEU A 208 3.35 9.77 11.04
CA LEU A 208 4.56 10.60 11.10
C LEU A 208 4.35 11.94 11.82
N VAL A 209 3.14 12.45 11.95
CA VAL A 209 2.83 13.61 12.80
C VAL A 209 2.87 13.20 14.27
N ASN A 210 2.35 12.03 14.58
CA ASN A 210 2.17 11.51 15.94
C ASN A 210 3.32 10.57 16.38
N TRP A 211 4.47 10.67 15.74
CA TRP A 211 5.63 9.78 15.93
C TRP A 211 6.08 9.61 17.38
N SER A 212 5.80 10.60 18.25
CA SER A 212 6.18 10.57 19.66
C SER A 212 5.16 9.92 20.59
N GLU A 213 4.00 9.50 20.07
CA GLU A 213 2.89 8.94 20.85
C GLU A 213 2.98 7.41 21.01
N GLY A 214 4.04 6.78 20.48
CA GLY A 214 4.25 5.33 20.52
C GLY A 214 3.76 4.65 19.25
N GLU A 215 3.30 3.40 19.40
CA GLU A 215 2.89 2.58 18.26
C GLU A 215 1.77 3.25 17.44
N PRO A 216 1.90 3.25 16.09
CA PRO A 216 0.91 3.83 15.19
C PRO A 216 -0.50 3.27 15.38
N LYS A 217 -1.49 4.17 15.20
CA LYS A 217 -2.91 3.85 15.31
C LYS A 217 -3.66 4.35 14.06
N PRO A 218 -4.85 3.79 13.76
CA PRO A 218 -5.68 4.31 12.69
C PRO A 218 -6.00 5.79 12.88
N CYS A 219 -5.63 6.61 11.90
CA CYS A 219 -5.89 8.05 11.86
C CYS A 219 -7.01 8.35 10.85
N PRO A 220 -7.90 9.31 11.13
CA PRO A 220 -9.01 9.59 10.25
C PRO A 220 -8.59 10.17 8.90
N ASN A 221 -9.03 9.51 7.81
CA ASN A 221 -9.21 10.12 6.49
C ASN A 221 -10.71 10.18 6.25
N TYR A 222 -11.29 11.38 6.21
CA TYR A 222 -12.69 11.53 5.89
C TYR A 222 -12.90 11.57 4.38
N LEU A 223 -13.58 10.53 3.87
CA LEU A 223 -13.97 10.40 2.48
C LEU A 223 -15.47 10.66 2.30
N ILE A 224 -15.85 11.01 1.09
CA ILE A 224 -17.23 11.02 0.62
C ILE A 224 -17.40 9.96 -0.46
N LEU A 225 -18.64 9.59 -0.76
CA LEU A 225 -18.90 8.79 -1.96
C LEU A 225 -18.76 9.65 -3.22
N ASP A 226 -18.40 9.02 -4.32
CA ASP A 226 -18.27 9.68 -5.63
C ASP A 226 -19.59 10.30 -6.12
N THR A 227 -20.72 9.78 -5.68
CA THR A 227 -22.07 10.28 -5.96
C THR A 227 -22.47 11.50 -5.13
N GLU A 228 -21.77 11.76 -4.01
CA GLU A 228 -22.08 12.87 -3.12
C GLU A 228 -21.57 14.22 -3.65
N LYS A 229 -22.27 15.30 -3.27
CA LYS A 229 -21.78 16.67 -3.45
C LYS A 229 -20.85 17.03 -2.28
N ALA A 230 -19.64 17.48 -2.60
CA ALA A 230 -18.77 18.07 -1.58
C ALA A 230 -19.35 19.45 -1.19
N SER A 231 -19.74 19.59 0.07
CA SER A 231 -20.15 20.88 0.62
C SER A 231 -18.99 21.51 1.39
N ALA A 232 -18.74 22.80 1.18
CA ALA A 232 -17.74 23.55 1.95
C ALA A 232 -18.08 23.64 3.45
N GLU A 233 -19.32 23.35 3.84
CA GLU A 233 -19.82 23.38 5.22
C GLU A 233 -19.48 22.10 6.01
N ARG A 234 -19.07 21.02 5.34
CA ARG A 234 -18.72 19.73 6.01
C ARG A 234 -17.36 19.85 6.70
N LYS A 235 -17.41 20.10 7.99
CA LYS A 235 -16.24 20.37 8.84
C LYS A 235 -15.19 19.26 8.76
N GLN A 236 -15.59 17.99 8.86
CA GLN A 236 -14.68 16.85 8.83
C GLN A 236 -13.92 16.73 7.49
N LEU A 237 -14.60 17.01 6.37
CA LEU A 237 -13.94 16.98 5.05
C LEU A 237 -12.90 18.09 4.90
N LYS A 238 -13.16 19.24 5.50
CA LYS A 238 -12.25 20.38 5.47
C LYS A 238 -11.06 20.18 6.41
N GLU A 239 -11.30 19.69 7.63
CA GLU A 239 -10.27 19.56 8.67
C GLU A 239 -9.45 18.29 8.54
N SER A 240 -10.05 17.18 8.08
CA SER A 240 -9.42 15.85 8.05
C SER A 240 -9.58 15.15 6.70
N GLY A 241 -9.66 15.92 5.62
CA GLY A 241 -9.73 15.44 4.25
C GLY A 241 -8.41 15.68 3.49
N TYR A 242 -8.52 15.93 2.19
CA TYR A 242 -7.39 16.04 1.27
C TYR A 242 -6.31 17.05 1.72
N GLN A 243 -6.70 18.24 2.18
CA GLN A 243 -5.73 19.27 2.57
C GLN A 243 -4.85 18.82 3.75
N GLN A 244 -5.44 18.15 4.72
CA GLN A 244 -4.68 17.59 5.84
C GLN A 244 -3.75 16.47 5.35
N LEU A 245 -4.27 15.55 4.53
CA LEU A 245 -3.46 14.48 3.95
C LEU A 245 -2.25 15.06 3.21
N TYR A 246 -2.45 16.02 2.30
CA TYR A 246 -1.36 16.64 1.54
C TYR A 246 -0.31 17.27 2.46
N ASN A 247 -0.74 18.01 3.49
CA ASN A 247 0.16 18.62 4.47
C ASN A 247 0.97 17.58 5.27
N HIS A 248 0.38 16.41 5.50
CA HIS A 248 1.05 15.32 6.21
C HIS A 248 2.00 14.54 5.29
N VAL A 249 1.65 14.32 4.02
CA VAL A 249 2.52 13.70 3.00
C VAL A 249 3.83 14.47 2.82
N LEU A 250 3.81 15.80 2.96
CA LEU A 250 5.02 16.64 2.96
C LEU A 250 6.03 16.30 4.07
N ARG A 251 5.68 15.45 5.04
CA ARG A 251 6.59 14.98 6.10
C ARG A 251 7.27 13.65 5.77
N ILE A 252 6.74 12.89 4.82
CA ILE A 252 7.26 11.53 4.52
C ILE A 252 8.75 11.61 4.17
N PHE A 253 9.12 12.37 3.16
CA PHE A 253 10.51 12.45 2.72
C PHE A 253 11.45 13.02 3.80
N PRO A 254 11.19 14.20 4.40
CA PRO A 254 12.07 14.75 5.41
C PRO A 254 12.23 13.85 6.63
N TYR A 255 11.14 13.29 7.15
CA TYR A 255 11.18 12.53 8.41
C TYR A 255 11.81 11.15 8.23
N LEU A 256 11.49 10.44 7.14
CA LEU A 256 12.07 9.13 6.92
C LEU A 256 13.56 9.21 6.55
N THR A 257 13.96 10.19 5.72
CA THR A 257 15.39 10.39 5.41
C THR A 257 16.19 10.78 6.64
N MET A 258 15.59 11.58 7.54
CA MET A 258 16.22 11.93 8.82
C MET A 258 16.31 10.70 9.73
N ALA A 259 15.25 9.91 9.83
CA ALA A 259 15.27 8.68 10.63
C ALA A 259 16.35 7.69 10.16
N GLU A 260 16.55 7.55 8.83
CA GLU A 260 17.64 6.76 8.27
C GLU A 260 19.01 7.35 8.62
N MET A 261 19.17 8.67 8.53
CA MET A 261 20.42 9.37 8.85
C MET A 261 20.82 9.18 10.33
N LEU A 262 19.86 9.30 11.23
CA LEU A 262 20.07 9.10 12.68
C LEU A 262 20.42 7.65 13.05
N GLN A 263 20.12 6.70 12.17
CA GLN A 263 20.39 5.27 12.36
C GLN A 263 21.48 4.74 11.42
N ALA A 264 22.28 5.63 10.83
CA ALA A 264 23.36 5.23 9.92
C ALA A 264 24.35 4.29 10.62
N GLY A 265 24.76 3.23 9.89
CA GLY A 265 25.67 2.19 10.41
C GLY A 265 25.00 1.17 11.35
N ARG A 266 23.68 1.15 11.46
CA ARG A 266 22.94 0.09 12.13
C ARG A 266 22.56 -1.01 11.16
N ASP A 267 22.52 -2.25 11.64
CA ASP A 267 22.15 -3.42 10.83
C ASP A 267 20.68 -3.35 10.38
N GLU A 268 19.82 -2.75 11.19
CA GLU A 268 18.39 -2.59 10.96
C GLU A 268 17.96 -1.15 11.22
N VAL A 269 17.27 -0.54 10.25
CA VAL A 269 16.59 0.75 10.42
C VAL A 269 15.19 0.49 10.98
N ARG A 270 14.86 1.13 12.09
CA ARG A 270 13.56 1.01 12.75
C ARG A 270 12.65 2.20 12.46
N PRO A 271 11.31 2.00 12.53
CA PRO A 271 10.35 3.09 12.43
C PRO A 271 10.66 4.24 13.40
N LEU A 272 10.34 5.46 12.99
CA LEU A 272 10.64 6.66 13.80
C LEU A 272 10.01 6.62 15.20
N TRP A 273 8.80 6.06 15.33
CA TRP A 273 8.13 5.90 16.62
C TRP A 273 8.90 4.95 17.56
N LEU A 274 9.48 3.89 17.00
CA LEU A 274 10.28 2.93 17.77
C LEU A 274 11.66 3.49 18.12
N LEU A 275 12.25 4.29 17.21
CA LEU A 275 13.46 5.08 17.52
C LEU A 275 13.19 6.04 18.68
N ALA A 276 12.08 6.78 18.61
CA ALA A 276 11.68 7.70 19.68
C ALA A 276 11.53 7.01 21.03
N ASP A 277 10.87 5.84 21.04
CA ASP A 277 10.73 5.05 22.27
C ASP A 277 12.09 4.60 22.82
N SER A 278 12.99 4.14 21.95
CA SER A 278 14.31 3.66 22.35
C SER A 278 15.24 4.73 22.94
N ILE A 279 15.03 6.00 22.61
CA ILE A 279 15.87 7.11 23.09
C ILE A 279 15.34 7.79 24.35
N ARG A 280 14.07 7.54 24.74
CA ARG A 280 13.44 8.19 25.92
C ARG A 280 14.25 8.02 27.19
N ASN A 281 14.82 6.84 27.39
CA ASN A 281 15.55 6.44 28.59
C ASN A 281 17.06 6.31 28.32
N PHE A 282 17.58 7.03 27.30
CA PHE A 282 18.99 7.00 26.95
C PHE A 282 19.61 8.39 27.14
N ASP A 283 20.23 8.64 28.29
CA ASP A 283 20.78 9.93 28.65
C ASP A 283 21.70 10.59 27.60
N PRO A 284 22.60 9.84 26.91
CA PRO A 284 23.46 10.45 25.90
C PRO A 284 22.70 10.94 24.65
N ALA A 285 21.47 10.48 24.38
CA ALA A 285 20.71 10.85 23.19
C ALA A 285 20.44 12.35 23.10
N THR A 286 20.17 12.99 24.24
CA THR A 286 19.90 14.43 24.31
C THR A 286 21.09 15.26 23.81
N ALA A 287 22.28 14.97 24.31
CA ALA A 287 23.49 15.67 23.89
C ALA A 287 23.82 15.38 22.42
N LEU A 288 23.81 14.11 22.02
CA LEU A 288 24.05 13.70 20.62
C LEU A 288 23.12 14.38 19.61
N LEU A 289 21.82 14.48 19.93
CA LEU A 289 20.83 15.10 19.05
C LEU A 289 20.96 16.63 19.03
N ASN A 290 21.33 17.28 20.15
CA ASN A 290 21.59 18.72 20.20
C ASN A 290 22.81 19.08 19.34
N ASP A 291 23.93 18.34 19.49
CA ASP A 291 25.15 18.54 18.71
C ASP A 291 24.89 18.30 17.21
N PHE A 292 24.12 17.22 16.90
CA PHE A 292 23.73 16.93 15.54
C PHE A 292 22.83 18.02 14.95
N ALA A 293 21.89 18.57 15.71
CA ALA A 293 21.01 19.65 15.26
C ALA A 293 21.80 20.88 14.82
N GLN A 294 22.84 21.24 15.59
CA GLN A 294 23.71 22.35 15.23
C GLN A 294 24.52 22.03 13.96
N SER A 295 25.14 20.86 13.90
CA SER A 295 25.92 20.42 12.73
C SER A 295 25.06 20.37 11.47
N PHE A 296 23.80 19.86 11.58
CA PHE A 296 22.86 19.81 10.47
C PHE A 296 22.47 21.19 9.96
N LYS A 297 22.18 22.14 10.88
CA LYS A 297 21.90 23.54 10.54
C LYS A 297 23.04 24.15 9.74
N ASP A 298 24.29 23.99 10.24
CA ASP A 298 25.47 24.62 9.64
C ASP A 298 25.77 24.01 8.26
N GLU A 299 25.76 22.69 8.12
CA GLU A 299 26.03 22.01 6.85
C GLU A 299 24.94 22.27 5.79
N ARG A 300 23.68 22.37 6.21
CA ARG A 300 22.54 22.71 5.32
C ARG A 300 22.41 24.23 5.09
N GLN A 301 23.22 25.05 5.76
CA GLN A 301 23.21 26.52 5.65
C GLN A 301 21.83 27.13 5.99
N LEU A 302 21.22 26.66 7.08
CA LEU A 302 19.90 27.13 7.53
C LEU A 302 20.02 28.42 8.35
N ILE A 303 20.48 29.50 7.73
CA ILE A 303 20.87 30.77 8.39
C ILE A 303 19.71 31.38 9.19
N LYS A 304 18.47 31.26 8.69
CA LYS A 304 17.28 31.87 9.31
C LYS A 304 16.70 31.04 10.47
N VAL A 305 17.21 29.82 10.68
CA VAL A 305 16.66 28.90 11.70
C VAL A 305 17.51 29.01 12.98
N GLN A 306 16.85 29.17 14.12
CA GLN A 306 17.52 29.11 15.43
C GLN A 306 17.50 27.66 15.93
N VAL A 307 18.63 27.21 16.45
CA VAL A 307 18.81 25.94 17.15
C VAL A 307 19.15 26.22 18.58
N ASN A 308 18.37 25.68 19.51
CA ASN A 308 18.57 25.82 20.94
C ASN A 308 18.81 24.45 21.56
N ALA A 309 19.64 24.36 22.56
CA ALA A 309 19.81 23.12 23.32
C ALA A 309 18.47 22.70 23.95
N GLN A 310 18.06 21.49 23.69
CA GLN A 310 16.81 20.93 24.21
C GLN A 310 17.07 20.17 25.51
N PRO A 311 16.11 20.17 26.44
CA PRO A 311 16.30 19.57 27.76
C PRO A 311 16.19 18.05 27.78
N ASP A 312 15.53 17.45 26.80
CA ASP A 312 15.28 16.01 26.73
C ASP A 312 15.42 15.48 25.30
N SER A 313 15.57 14.17 25.17
CA SER A 313 15.81 13.49 23.90
C SER A 313 14.65 13.62 22.89
N ILE A 314 13.41 13.66 23.35
CA ILE A 314 12.23 13.78 22.49
C ILE A 314 12.11 15.21 21.95
N SER A 315 12.37 16.22 22.77
CA SER A 315 12.40 17.61 22.32
C SER A 315 13.57 17.84 21.35
N ALA A 316 14.74 17.24 21.61
CA ALA A 316 15.88 17.30 20.70
C ALA A 316 15.58 16.61 19.36
N LEU A 317 14.97 15.43 19.38
CA LEU A 317 14.54 14.75 18.15
C LEU A 317 13.48 15.56 17.37
N ARG A 318 12.54 16.21 18.08
CA ARG A 318 11.54 17.09 17.44
C ARG A 318 12.22 18.27 16.73
N GLN A 319 13.23 18.88 17.33
CA GLN A 319 14.02 19.94 16.71
C GLN A 319 14.75 19.44 15.46
N VAL A 320 15.38 18.26 15.51
CA VAL A 320 16.05 17.64 14.36
C VAL A 320 15.07 17.35 13.22
N LEU A 321 13.88 16.82 13.53
CA LEU A 321 12.83 16.57 12.54
C LEU A 321 12.27 17.89 11.95
N GLN A 322 12.19 18.94 12.75
CA GLN A 322 11.80 20.26 12.23
C GLN A 322 12.86 20.81 11.27
N LEU A 323 14.15 20.71 11.60
CA LEU A 323 15.25 21.09 10.72
C LEU A 323 15.24 20.31 9.41
N SER A 324 14.89 19.03 9.46
CA SER A 324 14.76 18.20 8.24
C SER A 324 13.66 18.69 7.29
N ARG A 325 12.64 19.38 7.79
CA ARG A 325 11.63 20.06 6.96
C ARG A 325 12.09 21.44 6.50
N ASP A 326 12.76 22.16 7.37
CA ASP A 326 13.14 23.56 7.11
C ASP A 326 14.25 23.65 6.04
N GLN A 327 15.03 22.56 5.81
CA GLN A 327 15.97 22.50 4.69
C GLN A 327 15.29 22.63 3.30
N PHE A 328 13.96 22.44 3.23
CA PHE A 328 13.14 22.60 2.01
C PHE A 328 12.27 23.87 2.04
N LYS A 329 12.65 24.88 2.86
CA LYS A 329 11.99 26.17 3.00
C LYS A 329 13.02 27.30 3.03
N THR A 330 14.03 27.19 2.21
CA THR A 330 15.17 28.11 2.21
C THR A 330 14.93 29.34 1.36
N GLY A 331 13.92 29.35 0.49
CA GLY A 331 13.69 30.32 -0.56
C GLY A 331 14.51 30.02 -1.84
N ASN A 332 15.30 28.95 -1.84
CA ASN A 332 15.93 28.42 -3.04
C ASN A 332 14.98 27.43 -3.70
N LYS A 333 14.44 27.81 -4.87
CA LYS A 333 13.42 27.04 -5.58
C LYS A 333 13.82 25.59 -5.85
N ASP A 334 15.07 25.36 -6.28
CA ASP A 334 15.55 24.02 -6.62
C ASP A 334 15.56 23.08 -5.40
N LYS A 335 15.87 23.61 -4.20
CA LYS A 335 15.83 22.84 -2.96
C LYS A 335 14.41 22.66 -2.43
N ASP A 336 13.61 23.73 -2.47
CA ASP A 336 12.26 23.77 -1.92
C ASP A 336 11.31 22.91 -2.75
N ASP A 337 11.51 22.84 -4.07
CA ASP A 337 10.72 22.01 -4.98
C ASP A 337 10.94 20.51 -4.78
N ILE A 338 12.07 20.04 -4.25
CA ILE A 338 12.35 18.60 -4.05
C ILE A 338 11.25 17.92 -3.23
N ASN A 339 10.93 18.48 -2.06
CA ASN A 339 9.93 17.88 -1.17
C ASN A 339 8.51 18.05 -1.72
N THR A 340 8.21 19.18 -2.35
CA THR A 340 6.91 19.45 -2.95
C THR A 340 6.64 18.51 -4.12
N ASN A 341 7.62 18.29 -4.99
CA ASN A 341 7.51 17.40 -6.13
C ASN A 341 7.40 15.94 -5.66
N PHE A 342 8.18 15.55 -4.65
CA PHE A 342 8.04 14.23 -4.03
C PHE A 342 6.62 14.00 -3.50
N ALA A 343 6.04 14.97 -2.78
CA ALA A 343 4.68 14.87 -2.27
C ALA A 343 3.63 14.79 -3.40
N LYS A 344 3.79 15.60 -4.46
CA LYS A 344 2.91 15.53 -5.65
C LYS A 344 3.00 14.17 -6.34
N ALA A 345 4.21 13.64 -6.53
CA ALA A 345 4.42 12.32 -7.10
C ALA A 345 3.79 11.21 -6.23
N THR A 346 3.95 11.29 -4.91
CA THR A 346 3.33 10.38 -3.96
C THR A 346 1.81 10.37 -4.10
N ILE A 347 1.18 11.53 -4.12
CA ILE A 347 -0.26 11.68 -4.31
C ILE A 347 -0.70 11.15 -5.68
N LYS A 348 0.01 11.51 -6.75
CA LYS A 348 -0.30 11.07 -8.11
C LYS A 348 -0.27 9.55 -8.24
N HIS A 349 0.75 8.92 -7.68
CA HIS A 349 1.01 7.48 -7.92
C HIS A 349 0.26 6.55 -6.97
N LEU A 350 0.05 6.96 -5.72
CA LEU A 350 -0.50 6.08 -4.68
C LEU A 350 -1.88 6.49 -4.15
N CYS A 351 -2.35 7.72 -4.47
CA CYS A 351 -3.60 8.21 -3.91
C CYS A 351 -4.60 8.70 -4.97
N ALA A 352 -4.25 8.73 -6.26
CA ALA A 352 -5.05 9.39 -7.30
C ALA A 352 -6.47 8.84 -7.41
N ASP A 353 -6.66 7.52 -7.25
CA ASP A 353 -7.97 6.86 -7.36
C ASP A 353 -8.95 7.32 -6.26
N PHE A 354 -8.42 7.90 -5.19
CA PHE A 354 -9.18 8.37 -4.01
C PHE A 354 -9.26 9.89 -3.91
N ILE A 355 -8.92 10.62 -4.97
CA ILE A 355 -8.93 12.09 -4.99
C ILE A 355 -9.69 12.59 -6.21
N GLN A 356 -10.65 13.48 -5.98
CA GLN A 356 -11.38 14.15 -7.05
C GLN A 356 -11.41 15.66 -6.87
N GLN A 357 -11.38 16.38 -8.00
CA GLN A 357 -11.60 17.83 -8.03
C GLN A 357 -13.09 18.13 -8.02
N ARG A 358 -13.56 18.91 -7.05
CA ARG A 358 -14.97 19.21 -6.82
C ARG A 358 -15.24 20.73 -6.88
N GLY A 359 -14.91 21.37 -8.00
CA GLY A 359 -15.21 22.79 -8.21
C GLY A 359 -14.67 23.68 -7.08
N ALA A 360 -15.55 24.46 -6.46
CA ALA A 360 -15.22 25.37 -5.36
C ALA A 360 -14.71 24.68 -4.08
N ALA A 361 -15.01 23.40 -3.88
CA ALA A 361 -14.51 22.63 -2.73
C ALA A 361 -13.04 22.21 -2.92
N GLY A 362 -12.48 22.35 -4.13
CA GLY A 362 -11.13 21.91 -4.46
C GLY A 362 -10.99 20.39 -4.53
N SER A 363 -9.81 19.88 -4.18
CA SER A 363 -9.57 18.43 -4.08
C SER A 363 -10.21 17.88 -2.80
N VAL A 364 -10.91 16.76 -2.94
CA VAL A 364 -11.52 16.02 -1.81
C VAL A 364 -11.16 14.55 -1.90
N LEU A 365 -11.17 13.87 -0.76
CA LEU A 365 -11.02 12.42 -0.70
C LEU A 365 -12.37 11.77 -1.02
N VAL A 366 -12.35 10.82 -1.95
CA VAL A 366 -13.54 10.17 -2.49
C VAL A 366 -13.37 8.67 -2.48
N MET A 367 -14.41 7.94 -2.14
CA MET A 367 -14.54 6.49 -2.30
C MET A 367 -15.55 6.23 -3.42
N ASN A 368 -15.13 5.60 -4.51
CA ASN A 368 -16.07 5.15 -5.53
C ASN A 368 -16.79 3.87 -5.08
N GLN A 369 -17.82 3.48 -5.82
CA GLN A 369 -18.68 2.34 -5.46
C GLN A 369 -17.92 1.01 -5.49
N ASP A 370 -17.00 0.82 -6.42
CA ASP A 370 -16.23 -0.42 -6.57
C ASP A 370 -15.27 -0.59 -5.38
N TYR A 371 -14.53 0.44 -5.00
CA TYR A 371 -13.69 0.42 -3.81
C TYR A 371 -14.49 0.31 -2.51
N LEU A 372 -15.71 0.89 -2.45
CA LEU A 372 -16.58 0.72 -1.29
C LEU A 372 -17.02 -0.74 -1.16
N LEU A 373 -17.40 -1.40 -2.27
CA LEU A 373 -17.77 -2.82 -2.26
C LEU A 373 -16.58 -3.71 -1.91
N LEU A 374 -15.42 -3.44 -2.50
CA LEU A 374 -14.19 -4.15 -2.15
C LEU A 374 -13.91 -4.06 -0.65
N LEU A 375 -13.88 -2.84 -0.10
CA LEU A 375 -13.62 -2.60 1.32
C LEU A 375 -14.69 -3.27 2.21
N THR A 376 -15.96 -3.26 1.79
CA THR A 376 -17.07 -3.94 2.47
C THR A 376 -16.84 -5.44 2.54
N ASN A 377 -16.52 -6.07 1.41
CA ASN A 377 -16.24 -7.51 1.34
C ASN A 377 -15.04 -7.90 2.21
N LEU A 378 -13.97 -7.10 2.18
CA LEU A 378 -12.76 -7.30 2.99
C LEU A 378 -13.08 -7.24 4.49
N VAL A 379 -13.88 -6.27 4.92
CA VAL A 379 -14.25 -6.09 6.35
C VAL A 379 -15.21 -7.19 6.81
N ILE A 380 -16.17 -7.59 5.99
CA ILE A 380 -17.07 -8.70 6.31
C ILE A 380 -16.29 -10.02 6.37
N GLY A 381 -15.34 -10.21 5.45
CA GLY A 381 -14.42 -11.34 5.47
C GLY A 381 -15.13 -12.70 5.42
N SER A 382 -14.84 -13.57 6.38
CA SER A 382 -15.44 -14.90 6.48
C SER A 382 -16.91 -14.89 6.90
N ASN A 383 -17.42 -13.83 7.54
CA ASN A 383 -18.82 -13.71 7.93
C ASN A 383 -19.72 -13.60 6.68
N GLU A 384 -21.00 -13.87 6.83
CA GLU A 384 -21.98 -13.65 5.76
C GLU A 384 -22.46 -12.20 5.71
N SER A 385 -22.61 -11.59 6.87
CA SER A 385 -23.02 -10.18 7.03
C SER A 385 -22.46 -9.59 8.32
N LEU A 386 -22.42 -8.27 8.39
CA LEU A 386 -22.11 -7.51 9.60
C LEU A 386 -23.16 -6.44 9.86
N ARG A 387 -23.36 -6.08 11.13
CA ARG A 387 -24.11 -4.87 11.47
C ARG A 387 -23.38 -3.64 10.90
N LEU A 388 -24.14 -2.67 10.40
CA LEU A 388 -23.58 -1.44 9.82
C LEU A 388 -22.54 -0.78 10.75
N ASN A 389 -22.82 -0.69 12.05
CA ASN A 389 -21.89 -0.11 13.01
C ASN A 389 -20.56 -0.90 13.12
N GLU A 390 -20.59 -2.21 12.97
CA GLU A 390 -19.41 -3.07 12.99
C GLU A 390 -18.62 -2.90 11.67
N LEU A 391 -19.33 -2.80 10.56
CA LEU A 391 -18.75 -2.52 9.26
C LEU A 391 -18.02 -1.17 9.26
N ILE A 392 -18.65 -0.11 9.76
CA ILE A 392 -18.02 1.21 9.89
C ILE A 392 -16.81 1.18 10.82
N LYS A 393 -16.85 0.43 11.92
CA LYS A 393 -15.67 0.21 12.77
C LYS A 393 -14.54 -0.47 12.01
N GLY A 394 -14.85 -1.47 11.16
CA GLY A 394 -13.87 -2.14 10.31
C GLY A 394 -13.23 -1.19 9.28
N PHE A 395 -14.00 -0.25 8.72
CA PHE A 395 -13.45 0.82 7.88
C PHE A 395 -12.51 1.72 8.68
N ASN A 396 -12.94 2.17 9.86
CA ASN A 396 -12.14 3.03 10.74
C ASN A 396 -10.82 2.38 11.16
N GLN A 397 -10.80 1.05 11.37
CA GLN A 397 -9.58 0.29 11.68
C GLN A 397 -8.55 0.34 10.55
N ARG A 398 -8.97 0.60 9.30
CA ARG A 398 -8.10 0.80 8.14
C ARG A 398 -7.82 2.28 7.85
N GLY A 399 -8.35 3.19 8.69
CA GLY A 399 -8.18 4.64 8.53
C GLY A 399 -9.15 5.29 7.53
N VAL A 400 -10.21 4.58 7.12
CA VAL A 400 -11.29 5.09 6.27
C VAL A 400 -12.45 5.53 7.15
N PHE A 401 -12.79 6.81 7.09
CA PHE A 401 -13.84 7.42 7.91
C PHE A 401 -14.87 8.10 7.02
N PHE A 402 -16.11 8.00 7.44
CA PHE A 402 -17.24 8.67 6.81
C PHE A 402 -17.99 9.48 7.85
N ASP A 403 -18.36 10.71 7.53
CA ASP A 403 -19.23 11.49 8.40
C ASP A 403 -20.69 10.96 8.34
N LYS A 404 -21.56 11.48 9.18
CA LYS A 404 -22.94 10.99 9.27
C LYS A 404 -23.72 11.07 7.95
N GLN A 405 -23.43 12.09 7.13
CA GLN A 405 -24.07 12.25 5.83
C GLN A 405 -23.59 11.15 4.86
N SER A 406 -22.28 10.93 4.75
CA SER A 406 -21.74 9.84 3.91
C SER A 406 -22.20 8.47 4.41
N GLN A 407 -22.32 8.26 5.74
CA GLN A 407 -22.84 7.00 6.27
C GLN A 407 -24.31 6.76 5.83
N ALA A 408 -25.13 7.81 5.78
CA ALA A 408 -26.52 7.70 5.27
C ALA A 408 -26.53 7.35 3.78
N GLU A 409 -25.66 7.98 2.97
CA GLU A 409 -25.51 7.65 1.54
C GLU A 409 -25.01 6.21 1.31
N ILE A 410 -24.11 5.71 2.17
CA ILE A 410 -23.66 4.33 2.15
C ILE A 410 -24.81 3.35 2.37
N VAL A 411 -25.71 3.65 3.33
CA VAL A 411 -26.89 2.81 3.57
C VAL A 411 -27.79 2.80 2.33
N GLN A 412 -28.09 3.98 1.76
CA GLN A 412 -28.91 4.08 0.53
C GLN A 412 -28.26 3.33 -0.64
N PHE A 413 -26.93 3.38 -0.75
CA PHE A 413 -26.20 2.62 -1.76
C PHE A 413 -26.40 1.11 -1.57
N TYR A 414 -26.21 0.58 -0.36
CA TYR A 414 -26.42 -0.85 -0.08
C TYR A 414 -27.89 -1.29 -0.26
N GLU A 415 -28.85 -0.44 0.10
CA GLU A 415 -30.28 -0.71 -0.16
C GLU A 415 -30.55 -0.82 -1.66
N ARG A 416 -30.01 0.11 -2.47
CA ARG A 416 -30.17 0.13 -3.92
C ARG A 416 -29.62 -1.10 -4.62
N ILE A 417 -28.50 -1.66 -4.13
CA ILE A 417 -27.90 -2.88 -4.69
C ILE A 417 -28.41 -4.18 -4.03
N GLY A 418 -29.34 -4.07 -3.06
CA GLY A 418 -29.95 -5.22 -2.40
C GLY A 418 -29.09 -5.94 -1.38
N ASN A 419 -28.03 -5.29 -0.86
CA ASN A 419 -27.08 -5.88 0.09
C ASN A 419 -27.47 -5.64 1.57
N VAL A 420 -28.63 -5.08 1.84
CA VAL A 420 -29.13 -4.78 3.20
C VAL A 420 -30.18 -5.76 3.62
N GLU A 421 -30.06 -6.27 4.85
CA GLU A 421 -31.13 -6.94 5.57
C GLU A 421 -31.55 -6.10 6.79
N ARG A 422 -32.85 -5.88 6.92
CA ARG A 422 -33.46 -5.31 8.12
C ARG A 422 -34.13 -6.41 8.92
N MET A 423 -33.68 -6.66 10.14
CA MET A 423 -34.28 -7.67 11.00
C MET A 423 -35.32 -7.00 11.90
N SER A 424 -36.57 -7.43 11.78
CA SER A 424 -37.74 -6.91 12.53
C SER A 424 -37.64 -7.13 14.04
N ASP A 425 -36.92 -8.16 14.49
CA ASP A 425 -36.87 -8.56 15.91
C ASP A 425 -35.80 -7.83 16.72
N SER A 426 -34.89 -7.09 16.10
CA SER A 426 -33.77 -6.40 16.79
C SER A 426 -33.80 -4.89 16.69
N GLY A 427 -34.99 -4.29 16.43
CA GLY A 427 -35.19 -2.86 16.27
C GLY A 427 -34.25 -2.27 15.23
N ASP A 428 -34.71 -1.79 14.13
CA ASP A 428 -34.02 -1.06 13.03
C ASP A 428 -32.51 -1.38 12.75
N ALA A 429 -32.00 -2.55 13.17
CA ALA A 429 -30.63 -2.95 12.94
C ALA A 429 -30.42 -3.27 11.45
N VAL A 430 -29.56 -2.48 10.81
CA VAL A 430 -29.15 -2.65 9.42
C VAL A 430 -27.98 -3.63 9.37
N TYR A 431 -28.14 -4.74 8.66
CA TYR A 431 -27.08 -5.70 8.36
C TYR A 431 -26.67 -5.57 6.89
N VAL A 432 -25.37 -5.58 6.64
CA VAL A 432 -24.81 -5.52 5.29
C VAL A 432 -24.18 -6.87 4.95
N ARG A 433 -24.59 -7.43 3.81
CA ARG A 433 -24.03 -8.68 3.27
C ARG A 433 -22.84 -8.42 2.36
N LYS A 434 -21.94 -9.40 2.25
CA LYS A 434 -20.94 -9.40 1.19
C LYS A 434 -21.55 -9.72 -0.17
N THR A 435 -20.87 -9.30 -1.24
CA THR A 435 -21.30 -9.53 -2.63
C THR A 435 -20.62 -10.74 -3.29
N VAL A 436 -19.77 -11.48 -2.54
CA VAL A 436 -18.89 -12.54 -3.08
C VAL A 436 -18.86 -13.80 -2.22
#